data_ff4324babb245663986393ca1187cc78
#
_entry.id   ff4324babb245663986393ca1187cc78
#
_cell.length_a   1.000
_cell.length_b   1.000
_cell.length_c   1.000
_cell.angle_alpha   90.00
_cell.angle_beta   90.00
_cell.angle_gamma   90.00
#
_symmetry.space_group_name_H-M   'P 1'
#
loop_
_entity.id
_entity.type
_entity.pdbx_description
1 polymer ?
#
loop_
_entity_poly.entity_id
_entity_poly.type
_entity_poly.pdbx_seq_one_letter_code
_entity_poly.pdbx_strand_id
1 'polypeptide(L)'
;MSGSLVSPELRQRVRGLATPIAVGFGRLGLSPNHLTLIGFGIAILAAVAAGSQTWLVAGLLLIVGGVFDLFDGALARATGKASKLGAFMDSVFDRAGEGAVYVGIVAGCLAGGFESGAVLAAAAMAAAFMVSYVRAKSESLGFTAGTGMAAVGIAPREVRIVILAVGLILAGISGGVRVVDDPSVVAGRPSLGFVLGLITFLATITTIQRIVFVIRQPPQE
;
A
#
# COMPACT_ATOMS: atom_id res chain seq x y z
N MET A 1 21.07 -11.54 -3.18
CA MET A 1 20.95 -10.19 -3.77
C MET A 1 19.59 -9.65 -3.34
N SER A 2 19.55 -8.69 -2.41
CA SER A 2 18.31 -8.07 -1.92
C SER A 2 17.84 -7.03 -2.95
N GLY A 3 16.91 -7.43 -3.79
CA GLY A 3 16.39 -6.59 -4.87
C GLY A 3 15.20 -5.73 -4.44
N SER A 4 15.31 -4.98 -3.35
CA SER A 4 14.30 -3.95 -3.03
C SER A 4 14.51 -2.75 -3.95
N LEU A 5 13.43 -2.29 -4.62
CA LEU A 5 13.45 -1.08 -5.47
C LEU A 5 13.73 0.20 -4.67
N VAL A 6 13.67 0.15 -3.35
CA VAL A 6 13.92 1.30 -2.47
C VAL A 6 15.25 1.10 -1.73
N SER A 7 16.22 1.99 -1.98
CA SER A 7 17.53 1.93 -1.34
C SER A 7 17.43 2.18 0.17
N PRO A 8 18.31 1.57 0.99
CA PRO A 8 18.37 1.84 2.44
C PRO A 8 18.61 3.33 2.76
N GLU A 9 19.41 4.00 1.94
CA GLU A 9 19.73 5.42 2.08
C GLU A 9 18.51 6.32 1.89
N LEU A 10 17.67 6.01 0.87
CA LEU A 10 16.44 6.74 0.64
C LEU A 10 15.46 6.57 1.82
N ARG A 11 15.33 5.34 2.33
CA ARG A 11 14.51 5.08 3.52
C ARG A 11 15.00 5.87 4.73
N GLN A 12 16.31 5.99 4.93
CA GLN A 12 16.89 6.73 6.04
C GLN A 12 16.65 8.24 5.89
N ARG A 13 16.80 8.80 4.69
CA ARG A 13 16.51 10.23 4.41
C ARG A 13 15.04 10.57 4.66
N VAL A 14 14.11 9.76 4.12
CA VAL A 14 12.67 9.96 4.32
C VAL A 14 12.31 9.90 5.81
N ARG A 15 12.87 8.93 6.55
CA ARG A 15 12.68 8.87 8.01
C ARG A 15 13.23 10.09 8.73
N GLY A 16 14.37 10.60 8.32
CA GLY A 16 14.98 11.81 8.90
C GLY A 16 14.08 13.05 8.74
N LEU A 17 13.44 13.19 7.57
CA LEU A 17 12.50 14.28 7.31
C LEU A 17 11.16 14.10 8.04
N ALA A 18 10.70 12.87 8.21
CA ALA A 18 9.43 12.58 8.89
C ALA A 18 9.51 12.81 10.41
N THR A 19 10.67 12.57 11.03
CA THR A 19 10.83 12.63 12.50
C THR A 19 10.47 14.00 13.12
N PRO A 20 10.96 15.16 12.63
CA PRO A 20 10.63 16.45 13.25
C PRO A 20 9.13 16.77 13.14
N ILE A 21 8.47 16.40 12.02
CA ILE A 21 7.04 16.60 11.82
C ILE A 21 6.24 15.70 12.77
N ALA A 22 6.62 14.43 12.88
CA ALA A 22 6.00 13.46 13.78
C ALA A 22 6.11 13.92 15.26
N VAL A 23 7.28 14.42 15.67
CA VAL A 23 7.47 14.99 17.03
C VAL A 23 6.57 16.22 17.23
N GLY A 24 6.36 17.04 16.20
CA GLY A 24 5.40 18.15 16.24
C GLY A 24 3.97 17.67 16.57
N PHE A 25 3.50 16.61 15.92
CA PHE A 25 2.21 15.97 16.26
C PHE A 25 2.19 15.42 17.69
N GLY A 26 3.29 14.85 18.15
CA GLY A 26 3.42 14.40 19.54
C GLY A 26 3.29 15.54 20.56
N ARG A 27 3.81 16.73 20.26
CA ARG A 27 3.66 17.94 21.10
C ARG A 27 2.22 18.46 21.15
N LEU A 28 1.42 18.19 20.11
CA LEU A 28 -0.02 18.47 20.07
C LEU A 28 -0.85 17.40 20.81
N GLY A 29 -0.22 16.46 21.50
CA GLY A 29 -0.90 15.41 22.27
C GLY A 29 -1.31 14.17 21.47
N LEU A 30 -0.95 14.08 20.18
CA LEU A 30 -1.23 12.90 19.38
C LEU A 30 -0.30 11.74 19.76
N SER A 31 -0.88 10.55 19.91
CA SER A 31 -0.13 9.30 20.07
C SER A 31 0.15 8.66 18.71
N PRO A 32 1.13 7.74 18.61
CA PRO A 32 1.35 6.95 17.39
C PRO A 32 0.06 6.28 16.88
N ASN A 33 -0.72 5.68 17.78
CA ASN A 33 -1.98 5.02 17.42
C ASN A 33 -3.03 5.99 16.86
N HIS A 34 -3.04 7.25 17.32
CA HIS A 34 -3.91 8.26 16.71
C HIS A 34 -3.51 8.54 15.26
N LEU A 35 -2.22 8.60 14.95
CA LEU A 35 -1.73 8.81 13.59
C LEU A 35 -2.07 7.62 12.68
N THR A 36 -1.93 6.38 13.17
CA THR A 36 -2.36 5.17 12.46
C THR A 36 -3.85 5.22 12.12
N LEU A 37 -4.72 5.61 13.08
CA LEU A 37 -6.15 5.72 12.86
C LEU A 37 -6.51 6.84 11.88
N ILE A 38 -5.80 7.97 11.92
CA ILE A 38 -5.98 9.05 10.95
C ILE A 38 -5.58 8.57 9.54
N GLY A 39 -4.43 7.90 9.39
CA GLY A 39 -4.00 7.31 8.14
C GLY A 39 -5.02 6.31 7.58
N PHE A 40 -5.57 5.45 8.44
CA PHE A 40 -6.65 4.54 8.07
C PHE A 40 -7.91 5.30 7.62
N GLY A 41 -8.33 6.32 8.37
CA GLY A 41 -9.47 7.16 7.98
C GLY A 41 -9.29 7.82 6.61
N ILE A 42 -8.07 8.29 6.31
CA ILE A 42 -7.72 8.85 5.00
C ILE A 42 -7.80 7.75 3.91
N ALA A 43 -7.36 6.53 4.19
CA ALA A 43 -7.49 5.41 3.25
C ALA A 43 -8.96 5.06 2.96
N ILE A 44 -9.85 5.13 3.96
CA ILE A 44 -11.29 4.98 3.76
C ILE A 44 -11.85 6.09 2.88
N LEU A 45 -11.44 7.35 3.09
CA LEU A 45 -11.84 8.46 2.23
C LEU A 45 -11.33 8.27 0.79
N ALA A 46 -10.12 7.75 0.61
CA ALA A 46 -9.57 7.38 -0.70
C ALA A 46 -10.42 6.28 -1.37
N ALA A 47 -10.87 5.28 -0.61
CA ALA A 47 -11.74 4.22 -1.09
C ALA A 47 -13.11 4.78 -1.56
N VAL A 48 -13.72 5.66 -0.78
CA VAL A 48 -14.98 6.34 -1.15
C VAL A 48 -14.78 7.19 -2.41
N ALA A 49 -13.70 7.95 -2.48
CA ALA A 49 -13.36 8.76 -3.65
C ALA A 49 -13.19 7.90 -4.92
N ALA A 50 -12.49 6.74 -4.82
CA ALA A 50 -12.34 5.80 -5.92
C ALA A 50 -13.69 5.20 -6.35
N GLY A 51 -14.54 4.81 -5.39
CA GLY A 51 -15.88 4.29 -5.65
C GLY A 51 -16.80 5.31 -6.31
N SER A 52 -16.63 6.57 -5.98
CA SER A 52 -17.33 7.71 -6.59
C SER A 52 -16.68 8.17 -7.91
N GLN A 53 -15.67 7.48 -8.41
CA GLN A 53 -14.93 7.79 -9.65
C GLN A 53 -14.18 9.14 -9.61
N THR A 54 -13.92 9.69 -8.44
CA THR A 54 -13.06 10.86 -8.26
C THR A 54 -11.60 10.41 -8.13
N TRP A 55 -11.10 9.81 -9.20
CA TRP A 55 -9.81 9.09 -9.25
C TRP A 55 -8.62 9.93 -8.82
N LEU A 56 -8.56 11.19 -9.25
CA LEU A 56 -7.49 12.12 -8.86
C LEU A 56 -7.47 12.33 -7.33
N VAL A 57 -8.63 12.56 -6.74
CA VAL A 57 -8.77 12.75 -5.29
C VAL A 57 -8.38 11.47 -4.54
N ALA A 58 -8.81 10.30 -5.04
CA ALA A 58 -8.44 9.01 -4.46
C ALA A 58 -6.91 8.82 -4.44
N GLY A 59 -6.24 9.12 -5.54
CA GLY A 59 -4.77 9.00 -5.64
C GLY A 59 -4.04 9.97 -4.71
N LEU A 60 -4.49 11.22 -4.60
CA LEU A 60 -3.91 12.20 -3.69
C LEU A 60 -4.11 11.81 -2.23
N LEU A 61 -5.31 11.35 -1.85
CA LEU A 61 -5.60 10.87 -0.50
C LEU A 61 -4.73 9.64 -0.16
N LEU A 62 -4.49 8.75 -1.12
CA LEU A 62 -3.64 7.58 -0.90
C LEU A 62 -2.18 7.98 -0.60
N ILE A 63 -1.66 9.02 -1.27
CA ILE A 63 -0.34 9.58 -0.95
C ILE A 63 -0.34 10.17 0.46
N VAL A 64 -1.34 10.97 0.80
CA VAL A 64 -1.44 11.60 2.13
C VAL A 64 -1.52 10.53 3.22
N GLY A 65 -2.34 9.49 3.05
CA GLY A 65 -2.43 8.36 3.99
C GLY A 65 -1.08 7.67 4.19
N GLY A 66 -0.34 7.39 3.11
CA GLY A 66 0.99 6.81 3.19
C GLY A 66 2.02 7.69 3.92
N VAL A 67 1.86 9.01 3.89
CA VAL A 67 2.69 9.93 4.68
C VAL A 67 2.37 9.81 6.18
N PHE A 68 1.10 9.65 6.56
CA PHE A 68 0.71 9.43 7.96
C PHE A 68 1.27 8.12 8.53
N ASP A 69 1.34 7.04 7.73
CA ASP A 69 2.00 5.79 8.11
C ASP A 69 3.50 5.97 8.42
N LEU A 70 4.17 6.93 7.77
CA LEU A 70 5.56 7.25 8.11
C LEU A 70 5.68 7.99 9.45
N PHE A 71 4.69 8.83 9.77
CA PHE A 71 4.70 9.65 10.98
C PHE A 71 4.44 8.84 12.24
N ASP A 72 3.54 7.85 12.22
CA ASP A 72 3.23 7.06 13.41
C ASP A 72 4.44 6.24 13.87
N GLY A 73 5.12 5.56 12.96
CA GLY A 73 6.36 4.85 13.25
C GLY A 73 7.51 5.78 13.67
N ALA A 74 7.62 6.99 13.07
CA ALA A 74 8.62 7.97 13.47
C ALA A 74 8.34 8.49 14.89
N LEU A 75 7.09 8.81 15.21
CA LEU A 75 6.66 9.26 16.53
C LEU A 75 6.89 8.18 17.60
N ALA A 76 6.52 6.92 17.31
CA ALA A 76 6.69 5.80 18.23
C ALA A 76 8.17 5.63 18.64
N ARG A 77 9.08 5.71 17.66
CA ARG A 77 10.53 5.62 17.90
C ARG A 77 11.07 6.83 18.65
N ALA A 78 10.67 8.04 18.26
CA ALA A 78 11.16 9.28 18.85
C ALA A 78 10.71 9.45 20.32
N THR A 79 9.55 8.92 20.69
CA THR A 79 9.00 9.04 22.04
C THR A 79 9.22 7.81 22.93
N GLY A 80 9.87 6.76 22.43
CA GLY A 80 10.03 5.49 23.14
C GLY A 80 8.73 4.74 23.40
N LYS A 81 7.63 5.09 22.70
CA LYS A 81 6.30 4.48 22.85
C LYS A 81 6.03 3.33 21.85
N ALA A 82 7.08 2.78 21.25
CA ALA A 82 6.94 1.58 20.41
C ALA A 82 6.42 0.41 21.26
N SER A 83 5.32 -0.22 20.82
CA SER A 83 4.70 -1.34 21.54
C SER A 83 4.26 -2.43 20.57
N LYS A 84 4.13 -3.68 21.10
CA LYS A 84 3.62 -4.82 20.30
C LYS A 84 2.19 -4.55 19.81
N LEU A 85 1.35 -3.95 20.65
CA LEU A 85 -0.01 -3.59 20.27
C LEU A 85 -0.03 -2.52 19.16
N GLY A 86 0.82 -1.49 19.26
CA GLY A 86 0.95 -0.48 18.20
C GLY A 86 1.37 -1.07 16.87
N ALA A 87 2.38 -1.96 16.87
CA ALA A 87 2.83 -2.65 15.66
C ALA A 87 1.75 -3.59 15.07
N PHE A 88 0.94 -4.22 15.93
CA PHE A 88 -0.20 -5.02 15.49
C PHE A 88 -1.27 -4.15 14.83
N MET A 89 -1.68 -3.05 15.50
CA MET A 89 -2.69 -2.12 14.96
C MET A 89 -2.24 -1.53 13.62
N ASP A 90 -1.01 -1.02 13.53
CA ASP A 90 -0.40 -0.53 12.31
C ASP A 90 -0.52 -1.57 11.17
N SER A 91 -0.06 -2.78 11.42
CA SER A 91 -0.15 -3.86 10.43
C SER A 91 -1.57 -4.20 9.99
N VAL A 92 -2.54 -4.19 10.90
CA VAL A 92 -3.95 -4.53 10.59
C VAL A 92 -4.62 -3.40 9.83
N PHE A 93 -4.51 -2.15 10.31
CA PHE A 93 -5.13 -1.00 9.65
C PHE A 93 -4.52 -0.70 8.28
N ASP A 94 -3.23 -0.94 8.12
CA ASP A 94 -2.54 -0.92 6.85
C ASP A 94 -3.19 -1.83 5.80
N ARG A 95 -3.52 -3.06 6.17
CA ARG A 95 -4.14 -4.04 5.25
C ARG A 95 -5.61 -3.74 5.05
N ALA A 96 -6.32 -3.36 6.10
CA ALA A 96 -7.71 -2.96 6.02
C ALA A 96 -7.88 -1.73 5.09
N GLY A 97 -7.01 -0.72 5.22
CA GLY A 97 -7.02 0.47 4.37
C GLY A 97 -6.68 0.15 2.92
N GLU A 98 -5.60 -0.63 2.67
CA GLU A 98 -5.23 -1.08 1.32
C GLU A 98 -6.39 -1.86 0.67
N GLY A 99 -7.02 -2.78 1.40
CA GLY A 99 -8.17 -3.55 0.93
C GLY A 99 -9.38 -2.68 0.62
N ALA A 100 -9.70 -1.72 1.50
CA ALA A 100 -10.80 -0.79 1.28
C ALA A 100 -10.63 0.02 -0.02
N VAL A 101 -9.40 0.50 -0.29
CA VAL A 101 -9.09 1.23 -1.54
C VAL A 101 -9.33 0.34 -2.76
N TYR A 102 -8.89 -0.92 -2.75
CA TYR A 102 -9.18 -1.83 -3.87
C TYR A 102 -10.67 -2.09 -4.04
N VAL A 103 -11.43 -2.25 -2.96
CA VAL A 103 -12.89 -2.38 -3.02
C VAL A 103 -13.52 -1.12 -3.64
N GLY A 104 -13.06 0.06 -3.26
CA GLY A 104 -13.48 1.32 -3.87
C GLY A 104 -13.18 1.37 -5.36
N ILE A 105 -11.97 0.93 -5.78
CA ILE A 105 -11.59 0.86 -7.20
C ILE A 105 -12.51 -0.11 -7.97
N VAL A 106 -12.81 -1.29 -7.41
CA VAL A 106 -13.75 -2.25 -8.00
C VAL A 106 -15.12 -1.58 -8.22
N ALA A 107 -15.67 -0.94 -7.19
CA ALA A 107 -16.96 -0.26 -7.28
C ALA A 107 -16.96 0.86 -8.33
N GLY A 108 -15.91 1.69 -8.35
CA GLY A 108 -15.78 2.79 -9.32
C GLY A 108 -15.60 2.29 -10.76
N CYS A 109 -14.86 1.19 -10.96
CA CYS A 109 -14.72 0.56 -12.26
C CYS A 109 -16.06 -0.01 -12.77
N LEU A 110 -16.80 -0.71 -11.92
CA LEU A 110 -18.13 -1.24 -12.27
C LEU A 110 -19.11 -0.10 -12.60
N ALA A 111 -19.16 0.93 -11.76
CA ALA A 111 -20.00 2.10 -11.99
C ALA A 111 -19.62 2.86 -13.28
N GLY A 112 -18.35 2.76 -13.72
CA GLY A 112 -17.84 3.33 -14.96
C GLY A 112 -17.96 2.41 -16.18
N GLY A 113 -18.52 1.20 -16.06
CA GLY A 113 -18.58 0.22 -17.14
C GLY A 113 -17.21 -0.34 -17.54
N PHE A 114 -16.27 -0.41 -16.61
CA PHE A 114 -14.90 -0.96 -16.81
C PHE A 114 -14.74 -2.29 -16.06
N GLU A 115 -15.47 -3.32 -16.48
CA GLU A 115 -15.51 -4.64 -15.82
C GLU A 115 -14.13 -5.29 -15.71
N SER A 116 -13.31 -5.24 -16.79
CA SER A 116 -11.96 -5.79 -16.75
C SER A 116 -11.06 -5.06 -15.73
N GLY A 117 -11.27 -3.75 -15.51
CA GLY A 117 -10.60 -3.00 -14.46
C GLY A 117 -11.00 -3.47 -13.07
N ALA A 118 -12.27 -3.80 -12.85
CA ALA A 118 -12.75 -4.35 -11.60
C ALA A 118 -12.12 -5.73 -11.31
N VAL A 119 -12.03 -6.59 -12.31
CA VAL A 119 -11.34 -7.90 -12.18
C VAL A 119 -9.87 -7.72 -11.87
N LEU A 120 -9.18 -6.80 -12.56
CA LEU A 120 -7.77 -6.50 -12.30
C LEU A 120 -7.55 -5.92 -10.89
N ALA A 121 -8.46 -5.07 -10.39
CA ALA A 121 -8.39 -4.53 -9.03
C ALA A 121 -8.55 -5.63 -7.97
N ALA A 122 -9.48 -6.56 -8.17
CA ALA A 122 -9.64 -7.72 -7.30
C ALA A 122 -8.39 -8.63 -7.32
N ALA A 123 -7.81 -8.87 -8.50
CA ALA A 123 -6.58 -9.65 -8.65
C ALA A 123 -5.38 -8.96 -7.97
N ALA A 124 -5.25 -7.64 -8.12
CA ALA A 124 -4.20 -6.86 -7.47
C ALA A 124 -4.33 -6.91 -5.94
N MET A 125 -5.56 -6.80 -5.40
CA MET A 125 -5.84 -6.96 -3.97
C MET A 125 -5.43 -8.34 -3.46
N ALA A 126 -5.85 -9.40 -4.14
CA ALA A 126 -5.52 -10.77 -3.76
C ALA A 126 -4.00 -11.00 -3.75
N ALA A 127 -3.29 -10.57 -4.80
CA ALA A 127 -1.84 -10.68 -4.90
C ALA A 127 -1.14 -9.86 -3.79
N ALA A 128 -1.60 -8.63 -3.51
CA ALA A 128 -1.07 -7.76 -2.47
C ALA A 128 -1.22 -8.38 -1.07
N PHE A 129 -2.36 -9.02 -0.79
CA PHE A 129 -2.60 -9.70 0.48
C PHE A 129 -1.73 -10.94 0.63
N MET A 130 -1.49 -11.70 -0.46
CA MET A 130 -0.58 -12.83 -0.43
C MET A 130 0.85 -12.43 -0.06
N VAL A 131 1.35 -11.30 -0.57
CA VAL A 131 2.65 -10.76 -0.14
C VAL A 131 2.70 -10.56 1.38
N SER A 132 1.65 -9.96 1.95
CA SER A 132 1.57 -9.69 3.39
C SER A 132 1.38 -10.96 4.21
N TYR A 133 0.53 -11.87 3.75
CA TYR A 133 0.26 -13.16 4.42
C TYR A 133 1.51 -14.03 4.48
N VAL A 134 2.22 -14.22 3.36
CA VAL A 134 3.45 -15.03 3.35
C VAL A 134 4.49 -14.46 4.30
N ARG A 135 4.62 -13.13 4.38
CA ARG A 135 5.50 -12.50 5.36
C ARG A 135 5.08 -12.84 6.78
N ALA A 136 3.83 -12.54 7.16
CA ALA A 136 3.34 -12.76 8.51
C ALA A 136 3.43 -14.24 8.92
N LYS A 137 3.09 -15.16 8.00
CA LYS A 137 3.17 -16.59 8.24
C LYS A 137 4.60 -17.08 8.42
N SER A 138 5.53 -16.61 7.60
CA SER A 138 6.95 -16.96 7.73
C SER A 138 7.53 -16.46 9.06
N GLU A 139 7.22 -15.21 9.43
CA GLU A 139 7.65 -14.62 10.70
C GLU A 139 7.07 -15.40 11.89
N SER A 140 5.80 -15.81 11.82
CA SER A 140 5.15 -16.59 12.91
C SER A 140 5.72 -18.00 13.07
N LEU A 141 6.30 -18.57 12.03
CA LEU A 141 6.95 -19.87 12.02
C LEU A 141 8.46 -19.82 12.27
N GLY A 142 9.02 -18.64 12.53
CA GLY A 142 10.44 -18.48 12.86
C GLY A 142 11.40 -18.46 11.65
N PHE A 143 10.90 -18.49 10.42
CA PHE A 143 11.75 -18.50 9.20
C PHE A 143 12.52 -17.20 8.92
N THR A 144 12.59 -16.28 9.86
CA THR A 144 13.16 -14.93 9.63
C THR A 144 14.28 -14.56 10.59
N ALA A 145 14.93 -15.55 11.21
CA ALA A 145 16.05 -15.29 12.12
C ALA A 145 17.14 -14.44 11.42
N GLY A 146 17.21 -13.17 11.78
CA GLY A 146 18.33 -12.26 11.48
C GLY A 146 18.08 -11.17 10.42
N THR A 147 17.37 -11.38 9.34
CA THR A 147 17.28 -10.38 8.24
C THR A 147 15.88 -9.83 7.95
N GLY A 148 14.85 -10.45 8.50
CA GLY A 148 13.44 -10.06 8.30
C GLY A 148 12.97 -10.22 6.84
N MET A 149 11.77 -10.82 6.66
CA MET A 149 11.13 -10.95 5.35
C MET A 149 10.80 -9.61 4.68
N ALA A 150 10.89 -8.50 5.41
CA ALA A 150 10.65 -7.17 4.88
C ALA A 150 11.64 -6.77 3.77
N ALA A 151 12.85 -7.35 3.77
CA ALA A 151 13.87 -7.10 2.75
C ALA A 151 13.73 -8.00 1.51
N VAL A 152 12.86 -9.01 1.56
CA VAL A 152 12.68 -9.98 0.47
C VAL A 152 11.51 -9.55 -0.42
N GLY A 153 11.78 -9.41 -1.73
CA GLY A 153 10.79 -9.10 -2.75
C GLY A 153 10.94 -7.71 -3.35
N ILE A 154 10.52 -7.58 -4.62
CA ILE A 154 10.69 -6.36 -5.40
C ILE A 154 9.60 -5.32 -5.13
N ALA A 155 8.38 -5.73 -4.77
CA ALA A 155 7.24 -4.84 -4.54
C ALA A 155 6.68 -4.96 -3.10
N PRO A 156 7.39 -4.44 -2.10
CA PRO A 156 6.83 -4.27 -0.77
C PRO A 156 5.64 -3.29 -0.82
N ARG A 157 4.87 -3.17 0.29
CA ARG A 157 3.64 -2.37 0.34
C ARG A 157 3.85 -0.94 -0.14
N GLU A 158 4.91 -0.29 0.30
CA GLU A 158 5.21 1.10 -0.02
C GLU A 158 5.32 1.33 -1.54
N VAL A 159 5.96 0.39 -2.24
CA VAL A 159 6.09 0.45 -3.71
C VAL A 159 4.72 0.30 -4.37
N ARG A 160 3.89 -0.66 -3.91
CA ARG A 160 2.54 -0.88 -4.48
C ARG A 160 1.63 0.31 -4.27
N ILE A 161 1.65 0.93 -3.07
CA ILE A 161 0.84 2.12 -2.76
C ILE A 161 1.23 3.29 -3.66
N VAL A 162 2.53 3.52 -3.88
CA VAL A 162 3.00 4.58 -4.79
C VAL A 162 2.56 4.31 -6.22
N ILE A 163 2.73 3.08 -6.71
CA ILE A 163 2.30 2.69 -8.08
C ILE A 163 0.79 2.89 -8.22
N LEU A 164 0.00 2.46 -7.22
CA LEU A 164 -1.46 2.61 -7.22
C LEU A 164 -1.88 4.07 -7.22
N ALA A 165 -1.27 4.89 -6.36
CA ALA A 165 -1.56 6.33 -6.29
C ALA A 165 -1.28 7.03 -7.62
N VAL A 166 -0.14 6.74 -8.25
CA VAL A 166 0.20 7.26 -9.58
C VAL A 166 -0.84 6.82 -10.62
N GLY A 167 -1.25 5.53 -10.59
CA GLY A 167 -2.28 5.03 -11.51
C GLY A 167 -3.63 5.72 -11.36
N LEU A 168 -4.07 5.97 -10.12
CA LEU A 168 -5.30 6.69 -9.83
C LEU A 168 -5.23 8.16 -10.28
N ILE A 169 -4.10 8.82 -10.03
CA ILE A 169 -3.87 10.21 -10.47
C ILE A 169 -3.91 10.28 -11.99
N LEU A 170 -3.19 9.40 -12.69
CA LEU A 170 -3.18 9.36 -14.17
C LEU A 170 -4.57 9.07 -14.71
N ALA A 171 -5.32 8.12 -14.13
CA ALA A 171 -6.70 7.85 -14.52
C ALA A 171 -7.59 9.09 -14.35
N GLY A 172 -7.42 9.82 -13.24
CA GLY A 172 -8.17 11.05 -12.97
C GLY A 172 -7.86 12.18 -13.94
N ILE A 173 -6.58 12.42 -14.23
CA ILE A 173 -6.13 13.47 -15.19
C ILE A 173 -6.58 13.13 -16.61
N SER A 174 -6.62 11.84 -16.96
CA SER A 174 -7.03 11.37 -18.29
C SER A 174 -8.55 11.30 -18.48
N GLY A 175 -9.38 11.90 -17.63
CA GLY A 175 -10.83 11.94 -17.77
C GLY A 175 -11.58 10.77 -17.14
N GLY A 176 -10.89 9.87 -16.40
CA GLY A 176 -11.50 8.77 -15.67
C GLY A 176 -11.76 7.52 -16.53
N VAL A 177 -12.61 6.62 -16.01
CA VAL A 177 -12.87 5.31 -16.63
C VAL A 177 -14.27 5.19 -17.26
N ARG A 178 -15.10 6.23 -17.19
CA ARG A 178 -16.44 6.23 -17.79
C ARG A 178 -16.39 6.06 -19.29
N VAL A 179 -17.34 5.30 -19.83
CA VAL A 179 -17.70 5.39 -21.24
C VAL A 179 -18.52 6.65 -21.40
N VAL A 180 -17.97 7.64 -22.08
CA VAL A 180 -18.74 8.75 -22.66
C VAL A 180 -18.95 8.38 -24.13
N ASP A 181 -20.01 8.88 -24.76
CA ASP A 181 -20.36 8.58 -26.16
C ASP A 181 -19.24 8.93 -27.17
N ASP A 182 -18.16 9.56 -26.69
CA ASP A 182 -16.93 9.81 -27.43
C ASP A 182 -15.84 8.80 -27.09
N PRO A 183 -15.44 7.91 -28.02
CA PRO A 183 -14.35 6.96 -27.82
C PRO A 183 -13.01 7.57 -27.45
N SER A 184 -12.78 8.88 -27.72
CA SER A 184 -11.55 9.60 -27.38
C SER A 184 -11.39 9.85 -25.88
N VAL A 185 -12.45 9.74 -25.07
CA VAL A 185 -12.48 10.07 -23.63
C VAL A 185 -12.17 8.88 -22.72
N VAL A 186 -11.79 7.72 -23.26
CA VAL A 186 -11.53 6.48 -22.50
C VAL A 186 -10.07 6.37 -22.01
N ALA A 187 -9.31 7.45 -22.07
CA ALA A 187 -7.86 7.44 -21.82
C ALA A 187 -7.45 6.99 -20.40
N GLY A 188 -8.33 7.11 -19.41
CA GLY A 188 -8.05 6.66 -18.04
C GLY A 188 -8.11 5.13 -17.82
N ARG A 189 -8.81 4.38 -18.69
CA ARG A 189 -8.90 2.91 -18.58
C ARG A 189 -7.58 2.21 -18.83
N PRO A 190 -6.82 2.50 -19.90
CA PRO A 190 -5.53 1.87 -20.15
C PRO A 190 -4.53 2.13 -19.02
N SER A 191 -4.46 3.35 -18.50
CA SER A 191 -3.52 3.70 -17.42
C SER A 191 -3.85 2.97 -16.13
N LEU A 192 -5.11 2.95 -15.71
CA LEU A 192 -5.55 2.24 -14.51
C LEU A 192 -5.39 0.73 -14.69
N GLY A 193 -5.81 0.18 -15.83
CA GLY A 193 -5.68 -1.25 -16.14
C GLY A 193 -4.22 -1.71 -16.15
N PHE A 194 -3.33 -0.92 -16.78
CA PHE A 194 -1.89 -1.19 -16.77
C PHE A 194 -1.32 -1.22 -15.37
N VAL A 195 -1.64 -0.23 -14.54
CA VAL A 195 -1.13 -0.13 -13.16
C VAL A 195 -1.64 -1.29 -12.29
N LEU A 196 -2.91 -1.65 -12.40
CA LEU A 196 -3.47 -2.80 -11.65
C LEU A 196 -2.83 -4.12 -12.09
N GLY A 197 -2.66 -4.31 -13.40
CA GLY A 197 -1.93 -5.46 -13.96
C GLY A 197 -0.47 -5.52 -13.48
N LEU A 198 0.23 -4.38 -13.49
CA LEU A 198 1.60 -4.26 -13.00
C LEU A 198 1.70 -4.63 -11.51
N ILE A 199 0.80 -4.12 -10.67
CA ILE A 199 0.77 -4.46 -9.24
C ILE A 199 0.53 -5.96 -9.06
N THR A 200 -0.43 -6.55 -9.78
CA THR A 200 -0.71 -7.98 -9.73
C THR A 200 0.54 -8.80 -10.07
N PHE A 201 1.21 -8.45 -11.15
CA PHE A 201 2.42 -9.13 -11.60
C PHE A 201 3.56 -9.01 -10.59
N LEU A 202 3.88 -7.80 -10.14
CA LEU A 202 4.96 -7.55 -9.19
C LEU A 202 4.71 -8.17 -7.82
N ALA A 203 3.44 -8.14 -7.33
CA ALA A 203 3.06 -8.75 -6.07
C ALA A 203 3.14 -10.28 -6.15
N THR A 204 2.74 -10.88 -7.28
CA THR A 204 2.86 -12.33 -7.50
C THR A 204 4.33 -12.74 -7.51
N ILE A 205 5.20 -12.03 -8.23
CA ILE A 205 6.65 -12.30 -8.20
C ILE A 205 7.19 -12.18 -6.78
N THR A 206 6.81 -11.12 -6.05
CA THR A 206 7.26 -10.92 -4.66
C THR A 206 6.82 -12.07 -3.76
N THR A 207 5.60 -12.57 -3.93
CA THR A 207 5.08 -13.73 -3.19
C THR A 207 5.92 -14.98 -3.48
N ILE A 208 6.20 -15.25 -4.76
CA ILE A 208 7.05 -16.38 -5.18
C ILE A 208 8.46 -16.25 -4.60
N GLN A 209 9.07 -15.07 -4.67
CA GLN A 209 10.39 -14.80 -4.11
C GLN A 209 10.44 -15.11 -2.61
N ARG A 210 9.40 -14.73 -1.84
CA ARG A 210 9.30 -15.03 -0.42
C ARG A 210 9.13 -16.51 -0.12
N ILE A 211 8.30 -17.21 -0.89
CA ILE A 211 8.13 -18.67 -0.76
C ILE A 211 9.47 -19.38 -1.05
N VAL A 212 10.12 -19.05 -2.15
CA VAL A 212 11.42 -19.63 -2.51
C VAL A 212 12.49 -19.34 -1.46
N PHE A 213 12.47 -18.12 -0.88
CA PHE A 213 13.38 -17.77 0.20
C PHE A 213 13.17 -18.65 1.43
N VAL A 214 11.93 -18.92 1.83
CA VAL A 214 11.60 -19.82 2.95
C VAL A 214 12.06 -21.27 2.65
N ILE A 215 11.75 -21.79 1.46
CA ILE A 215 12.12 -23.15 1.07
C ILE A 215 13.65 -23.37 1.09
N ARG A 216 14.42 -22.33 0.81
CA ARG A 216 15.90 -22.41 0.79
C ARG A 216 16.56 -22.27 2.17
N GLN A 217 15.80 -22.02 3.23
CA GLN A 217 16.35 -22.01 4.59
C GLN A 217 16.60 -23.44 5.07
N PRO A 218 17.66 -23.66 5.87
CA PRO A 218 17.88 -24.99 6.46
C PRO A 218 16.68 -25.39 7.33
N PRO A 219 16.40 -26.72 7.44
CA PRO A 219 15.37 -27.21 8.32
C PRO A 219 15.58 -26.65 9.72
N GLN A 220 14.52 -26.10 10.30
CA GLN A 220 14.52 -25.69 11.71
C GLN A 220 13.97 -26.89 12.50
N GLU A 221 14.84 -27.48 13.33
CA GLU A 221 14.47 -28.52 14.29
C GLU A 221 13.61 -27.95 15.43
#